data_2d684e1c56401e1877c162223815b044
#
_entry.id   2d684e1c56401e1877c162223815b044
#
_cell.length_a   1.000
_cell.length_b   1.000
_cell.length_c   1.000
_cell.angle_alpha   90.00
_cell.angle_beta   90.00
_cell.angle_gamma   90.00
#
_symmetry.space_group_name_H-M   'P 1'
#
loop_
_entity.id
_entity.type
_entity.pdbx_description
1 polymer ?
#
loop_
_entity_poly.entity_id
_entity_poly.type
_entity_poly.pdbx_seq_one_letter_code
_entity_poly.pdbx_strand_id
1 'polypeptide(L)'
;MNAPIKHTADATTVEEGLAIAEAQDKKFNSEMATETAMANTLLTPRFYTTDFEEMDAIDVSSVREDWDNLIDQMVRDPNKGHFKKNEDWDQVDWEGMEPELKKEFIDFLISSCTAEFSGCVLYKEMKRRGNNKDITQLFQLMARDEARHA
;
A
#
# COMPACT_ATOMS: atom_id res chain seq x y z
N MET A 1 33.33 -12.08 4.46
CA MET A 1 32.26 -11.60 5.36
C MET A 1 31.37 -10.72 4.51
N ASN A 2 30.12 -11.12 4.28
CA ASN A 2 29.17 -10.27 3.58
C ASN A 2 28.73 -9.17 4.53
N ALA A 3 28.72 -7.91 4.06
CA ALA A 3 28.15 -6.81 4.82
C ALA A 3 26.69 -7.12 5.17
N PRO A 4 26.20 -6.73 6.35
CA PRO A 4 24.79 -6.93 6.69
C PRO A 4 23.89 -6.25 5.67
N ILE A 5 22.81 -6.95 5.29
CA ILE A 5 21.82 -6.39 4.37
C ILE A 5 21.12 -5.28 5.13
N LYS A 6 21.24 -4.03 4.64
CA LYS A 6 20.44 -2.91 5.17
C LYS A 6 18.98 -3.10 4.78
N HIS A 7 18.10 -2.89 5.75
CA HIS A 7 16.66 -2.87 5.53
C HIS A 7 16.17 -1.43 5.33
N THR A 8 15.06 -1.23 4.62
CA THR A 8 14.44 0.08 4.48
C THR A 8 14.05 0.70 5.83
N ALA A 9 13.73 -0.13 6.82
CA ALA A 9 13.50 0.29 8.20
C ALA A 9 14.74 0.91 8.89
N ASP A 10 15.95 0.70 8.35
CA ASP A 10 17.20 1.29 8.87
C ASP A 10 17.50 2.65 8.22
N ALA A 11 16.66 3.08 7.27
CA ALA A 11 16.82 4.36 6.59
C ALA A 11 16.44 5.52 7.52
N THR A 12 17.25 6.57 7.48
CA THR A 12 17.01 7.79 8.24
C THR A 12 16.43 8.92 7.38
N THR A 13 16.46 8.75 6.06
CA THR A 13 15.86 9.67 5.08
C THR A 13 15.09 8.91 4.01
N VAL A 14 14.18 9.60 3.31
CA VAL A 14 13.41 9.03 2.19
C VAL A 14 14.33 8.59 1.06
N GLU A 15 15.34 9.40 0.74
CA GLU A 15 16.33 9.11 -0.30
C GLU A 15 17.13 7.86 0.03
N GLU A 16 17.53 7.68 1.29
CA GLU A 16 18.23 6.48 1.74
C GLU A 16 17.32 5.25 1.65
N GLY A 17 16.05 5.37 2.04
CA GLY A 17 15.06 4.30 1.92
C GLY A 17 14.84 3.87 0.48
N LEU A 18 14.70 4.82 -0.45
CA LEU A 18 14.56 4.55 -1.88
C LEU A 18 15.81 3.86 -2.45
N ALA A 19 17.01 4.33 -2.08
CA ALA A 19 18.26 3.73 -2.53
C ALA A 19 18.43 2.28 -2.03
N ILE A 20 18.01 1.98 -0.80
CA ILE A 20 18.00 0.64 -0.24
C ILE A 20 16.99 -0.24 -1.01
N ALA A 21 15.78 0.26 -1.25
CA ALA A 21 14.75 -0.45 -1.99
C ALA A 21 15.20 -0.75 -3.44
N GLU A 22 15.76 0.23 -4.14
CA GLU A 22 16.30 0.02 -5.48
C GLU A 22 17.45 -1.00 -5.52
N ALA A 23 18.34 -0.98 -4.52
CA ALA A 23 19.43 -1.93 -4.43
C ALA A 23 18.94 -3.36 -4.15
N GLN A 24 17.83 -3.50 -3.42
CA GLN A 24 17.17 -4.78 -3.16
C GLN A 24 16.43 -5.28 -4.39
N ASP A 25 15.70 -4.42 -5.10
CA ASP A 25 14.94 -4.77 -6.30
C ASP A 25 15.84 -5.31 -7.42
N LYS A 26 17.05 -4.79 -7.55
CA LYS A 26 18.04 -5.30 -8.49
C LYS A 26 18.58 -6.69 -8.16
N LYS A 27 18.41 -7.16 -6.91
CA LYS A 27 18.90 -8.46 -6.43
C LYS A 27 17.77 -9.47 -6.23
N PHE A 28 16.54 -9.01 -6.20
CA PHE A 28 15.36 -9.84 -6.00
C PHE A 28 14.83 -10.29 -7.37
N ASN A 29 14.80 -11.61 -7.58
CA ASN A 29 13.87 -12.14 -8.56
C ASN A 29 12.53 -12.43 -7.86
N SER A 30 11.43 -12.36 -8.60
CA SER A 30 10.08 -12.56 -8.07
C SER A 30 9.88 -13.96 -7.47
N GLU A 31 10.56 -14.96 -7.99
CA GLU A 31 10.50 -16.34 -7.50
C GLU A 31 11.12 -16.47 -6.12
N MET A 32 12.32 -15.91 -5.92
CA MET A 32 13.01 -15.94 -4.62
C MET A 32 12.26 -15.13 -3.55
N ALA A 33 11.63 -14.00 -3.94
CA ALA A 33 10.80 -13.22 -3.03
C ALA A 33 9.54 -14.00 -2.61
N THR A 34 8.92 -14.71 -3.55
CA THR A 34 7.76 -15.57 -3.30
C THR A 34 8.11 -16.73 -2.37
N GLU A 35 9.19 -17.45 -2.65
CA GLU A 35 9.67 -18.55 -1.80
C GLU A 35 9.99 -18.09 -0.38
N THR A 36 10.66 -16.93 -0.24
CA THR A 36 10.99 -16.34 1.06
C THR A 36 9.72 -15.94 1.82
N ALA A 37 8.77 -15.32 1.17
CA ALA A 37 7.51 -14.92 1.76
C ALA A 37 6.67 -16.12 2.20
N MET A 38 6.59 -17.16 1.37
CA MET A 38 5.86 -18.40 1.70
C MET A 38 6.54 -19.20 2.83
N ALA A 39 7.86 -19.14 2.94
CA ALA A 39 8.62 -19.86 3.97
C ALA A 39 8.54 -19.18 5.34
N ASN A 40 8.44 -17.84 5.40
CA ASN A 40 8.69 -17.07 6.63
C ASN A 40 7.50 -16.26 7.14
N THR A 41 6.36 -16.22 6.45
CA THR A 41 5.23 -15.41 6.88
C THR A 41 3.91 -16.15 6.82
N LEU A 42 3.05 -15.89 7.83
CA LEU A 42 1.63 -16.25 7.80
C LEU A 42 0.83 -15.37 6.82
N LEU A 43 1.44 -14.28 6.34
CA LEU A 43 0.86 -13.34 5.39
C LEU A 43 1.46 -13.61 4.02
N THR A 44 0.75 -14.36 3.20
CA THR A 44 1.12 -14.55 1.80
C THR A 44 0.99 -13.20 1.07
N PRO A 45 2.06 -12.71 0.42
CA PRO A 45 1.97 -11.48 -0.38
C PRO A 45 0.95 -11.67 -1.50
N ARG A 46 -0.17 -11.01 -1.40
CA ARG A 46 -1.34 -11.27 -2.26
C ARG A 46 -1.05 -11.09 -3.75
N PHE A 47 -0.18 -10.16 -4.12
CA PHE A 47 0.09 -9.94 -5.54
C PHE A 47 0.93 -11.06 -6.18
N TYR A 48 1.75 -11.79 -5.43
CA TYR A 48 2.51 -12.93 -5.93
C TYR A 48 1.64 -14.17 -6.13
N THR A 49 0.52 -14.24 -5.44
CA THR A 49 -0.46 -15.34 -5.54
C THR A 49 -1.68 -14.97 -6.36
N THR A 50 -1.71 -13.78 -6.94
CA THR A 50 -2.81 -13.36 -7.79
C THR A 50 -2.80 -14.12 -9.10
N ASP A 51 -3.90 -14.81 -9.38
CA ASP A 51 -4.16 -15.35 -10.70
C ASP A 51 -4.65 -14.22 -11.61
N PHE A 52 -3.77 -13.74 -12.47
CA PHE A 52 -4.09 -12.64 -13.39
C PHE A 52 -5.00 -13.07 -14.52
N GLU A 53 -5.01 -14.35 -14.91
CA GLU A 53 -5.93 -14.85 -15.93
C GLU A 53 -7.36 -14.86 -15.37
N GLU A 54 -7.53 -15.35 -14.13
CA GLU A 54 -8.82 -15.32 -13.45
C GLU A 54 -9.29 -13.87 -13.20
N MET A 55 -8.40 -13.00 -12.76
CA MET A 55 -8.68 -11.59 -12.55
C MET A 55 -9.13 -10.89 -13.85
N ASP A 56 -8.46 -11.16 -14.96
CA ASP A 56 -8.77 -10.57 -16.25
C ASP A 56 -10.06 -11.16 -16.87
N ALA A 57 -10.46 -12.36 -16.44
CA ALA A 57 -11.71 -13.02 -16.87
C ALA A 57 -12.95 -12.53 -16.09
N ILE A 58 -12.79 -11.69 -15.06
CA ILE A 58 -13.92 -11.15 -14.30
C ILE A 58 -14.84 -10.37 -15.23
N ASP A 59 -16.11 -10.76 -15.29
CA ASP A 59 -17.16 -10.09 -16.06
C ASP A 59 -18.12 -9.36 -15.13
N VAL A 60 -18.15 -8.05 -15.21
CA VAL A 60 -19.03 -7.19 -14.42
C VAL A 60 -20.33 -6.85 -15.13
N SER A 61 -20.61 -7.45 -16.30
CA SER A 61 -21.79 -7.13 -17.14
C SER A 61 -23.11 -7.31 -16.41
N SER A 62 -23.21 -8.34 -15.55
CA SER A 62 -24.43 -8.62 -14.79
C SER A 62 -24.73 -7.58 -13.68
N VAL A 63 -23.73 -6.79 -13.29
CA VAL A 63 -23.81 -5.74 -12.26
C VAL A 63 -23.33 -4.39 -12.81
N ARG A 64 -23.39 -4.20 -14.11
CA ARG A 64 -22.80 -3.03 -14.79
C ARG A 64 -23.27 -1.70 -14.20
N GLU A 65 -24.54 -1.53 -13.92
CA GLU A 65 -25.09 -0.30 -13.38
C GLU A 65 -24.52 0.02 -11.98
N ASP A 66 -24.47 -0.99 -11.11
CA ASP A 66 -23.90 -0.84 -9.76
C ASP A 66 -22.40 -0.59 -9.82
N TRP A 67 -21.71 -1.28 -10.72
CA TRP A 67 -20.28 -1.10 -10.95
C TRP A 67 -19.97 0.33 -11.41
N ASP A 68 -20.65 0.81 -12.44
CA ASP A 68 -20.43 2.16 -12.97
C ASP A 68 -20.76 3.23 -11.93
N ASN A 69 -21.82 3.03 -11.12
CA ASN A 69 -22.14 3.91 -9.99
C ASN A 69 -21.04 3.93 -8.94
N LEU A 70 -20.46 2.78 -8.60
CA LEU A 70 -19.34 2.69 -7.65
C LEU A 70 -18.11 3.43 -8.19
N ILE A 71 -17.72 3.15 -9.42
CA ILE A 71 -16.57 3.80 -10.07
C ILE A 71 -16.78 5.32 -10.15
N ASP A 72 -17.98 5.78 -10.50
CA ASP A 72 -18.32 7.20 -10.53
C ASP A 72 -18.18 7.86 -9.14
N GLN A 73 -18.61 7.18 -8.08
CA GLN A 73 -18.41 7.69 -6.72
C GLN A 73 -16.92 7.81 -6.37
N MET A 74 -16.12 6.80 -6.69
CA MET A 74 -14.68 6.84 -6.47
C MET A 74 -14.00 7.94 -7.30
N VAL A 75 -14.45 8.18 -8.54
CA VAL A 75 -13.94 9.27 -9.41
C VAL A 75 -14.27 10.63 -8.84
N ARG A 76 -15.50 10.85 -8.32
CA ARG A 76 -15.92 12.11 -7.67
C ARG A 76 -15.15 12.42 -6.40
N ASP A 77 -14.59 11.38 -5.78
CA ASP A 77 -13.66 11.52 -4.68
C ASP A 77 -14.21 12.31 -3.47
N PRO A 78 -15.31 11.84 -2.86
CA PRO A 78 -15.95 12.57 -1.77
C PRO A 78 -15.04 12.70 -0.53
N ASN A 79 -14.03 11.85 -0.40
CA ASN A 79 -13.12 11.80 0.75
C ASN A 79 -11.84 12.63 0.58
N LYS A 80 -11.72 13.37 -0.51
CA LYS A 80 -10.50 14.15 -0.84
C LYS A 80 -9.99 15.05 0.28
N GLY A 81 -10.84 15.47 1.18
CA GLY A 81 -10.50 16.35 2.29
C GLY A 81 -10.32 15.67 3.66
N HIS A 82 -10.62 14.36 3.78
CA HIS A 82 -10.69 13.69 5.09
C HIS A 82 -9.34 13.56 5.80
N PHE A 83 -8.27 13.38 5.04
CA PHE A 83 -6.92 13.17 5.58
C PHE A 83 -6.07 14.46 5.59
N LYS A 84 -6.72 15.60 5.68
CA LYS A 84 -6.03 16.88 5.86
C LYS A 84 -5.90 17.20 7.35
N LYS A 85 -4.71 17.66 7.73
CA LYS A 85 -4.50 18.27 9.03
C LYS A 85 -5.55 19.38 9.23
N ASN A 86 -6.23 19.35 10.36
CA ASN A 86 -7.20 20.36 10.79
C ASN A 86 -6.75 21.00 12.12
N GLU A 87 -7.53 21.95 12.63
CA GLU A 87 -7.24 22.66 13.86
C GLU A 87 -7.24 21.77 15.11
N ASP A 88 -8.01 20.66 15.09
CA ASP A 88 -8.07 19.71 16.20
C ASP A 88 -6.72 19.03 16.42
N TRP A 89 -5.96 18.82 15.33
CA TRP A 89 -4.63 18.22 15.39
C TRP A 89 -3.65 19.06 16.20
N ASP A 90 -3.77 20.39 16.13
CA ASP A 90 -2.91 21.32 16.87
C ASP A 90 -3.31 21.43 18.35
N GLN A 91 -4.47 20.88 18.74
CA GLN A 91 -4.95 20.84 20.13
C GLN A 91 -4.49 19.57 20.88
N VAL A 92 -3.85 18.63 20.20
CA VAL A 92 -3.34 17.42 20.84
C VAL A 92 -2.13 17.78 21.72
N ASP A 93 -2.27 17.53 23.00
CA ASP A 93 -1.17 17.71 23.97
C ASP A 93 -0.17 16.55 23.88
N TRP A 94 0.71 16.62 22.90
CA TRP A 94 1.75 15.61 22.67
C TRP A 94 2.77 15.54 23.80
N GLU A 95 3.01 16.64 24.50
CA GLU A 95 3.99 16.72 25.57
C GLU A 95 3.42 16.22 26.91
N GLY A 96 2.13 16.42 27.14
CA GLY A 96 1.42 15.90 28.32
C GLY A 96 0.99 14.44 28.19
N MET A 97 1.14 13.83 27.03
CA MET A 97 0.77 12.42 26.82
C MET A 97 1.72 11.50 27.61
N GLU A 98 1.16 10.47 28.25
CA GLU A 98 1.95 9.46 28.94
C GLU A 98 2.96 8.82 27.96
N PRO A 99 4.27 8.68 28.35
CA PRO A 99 5.32 8.32 27.40
C PRO A 99 5.14 6.98 26.69
N GLU A 100 4.62 5.98 27.38
CA GLU A 100 4.36 4.65 26.80
C GLU A 100 3.22 4.71 25.78
N LEU A 101 2.13 5.40 26.13
CA LEU A 101 0.98 5.63 25.22
C LEU A 101 1.41 6.43 23.99
N LYS A 102 2.21 7.47 24.16
CA LYS A 102 2.76 8.27 23.05
C LYS A 102 3.57 7.40 22.10
N LYS A 103 4.43 6.55 22.66
CA LYS A 103 5.23 5.62 21.86
C LYS A 103 4.36 4.64 21.09
N GLU A 104 3.43 3.98 21.74
CA GLU A 104 2.51 3.03 21.09
C GLU A 104 1.69 3.69 19.98
N PHE A 105 1.22 4.91 20.21
CA PHE A 105 0.46 5.66 19.23
C PHE A 105 1.30 6.03 18.00
N ILE A 106 2.54 6.46 18.20
CA ILE A 106 3.48 6.76 17.11
C ILE A 106 3.81 5.48 16.33
N ASP A 107 4.09 4.37 17.02
CA ASP A 107 4.37 3.08 16.39
C ASP A 107 3.16 2.59 15.56
N PHE A 108 1.95 2.79 16.07
CA PHE A 108 0.71 2.51 15.34
C PHE A 108 0.60 3.36 14.07
N LEU A 109 0.81 4.67 14.15
CA LEU A 109 0.74 5.57 12.99
C LEU A 109 1.77 5.19 11.92
N ILE A 110 3.02 4.92 12.32
CA ILE A 110 4.08 4.51 11.40
C ILE A 110 3.71 3.20 10.71
N SER A 111 3.21 2.22 11.47
CA SER A 111 2.79 0.93 10.93
C SER A 111 1.62 1.08 9.96
N SER A 112 0.65 1.94 10.29
CA SER A 112 -0.49 2.23 9.43
C SER A 112 -0.06 2.89 8.12
N CYS A 113 0.74 3.95 8.18
CA CYS A 113 1.28 4.60 6.97
C CYS A 113 2.08 3.62 6.10
N THR A 114 2.86 2.73 6.70
CA THR A 114 3.63 1.72 5.97
C THR A 114 2.70 0.71 5.28
N ALA A 115 1.63 0.29 5.95
CA ALA A 115 0.64 -0.62 5.37
C ALA A 115 -0.09 0.03 4.19
N GLU A 116 -0.52 1.29 4.33
CA GLU A 116 -1.18 2.06 3.27
C GLU A 116 -0.26 2.26 2.06
N PHE A 117 1.01 2.59 2.30
CA PHE A 117 2.00 2.70 1.23
C PHE A 117 2.20 1.36 0.50
N SER A 118 2.26 0.25 1.24
CA SER A 118 2.31 -1.10 0.66
C SER A 118 1.08 -1.39 -0.21
N GLY A 119 -0.11 -0.99 0.25
CA GLY A 119 -1.36 -1.08 -0.50
C GLY A 119 -1.29 -0.29 -1.81
N CYS A 120 -0.80 0.94 -1.74
CA CYS A 120 -0.61 1.77 -2.94
C CYS A 120 0.28 1.08 -3.99
N VAL A 121 1.43 0.53 -3.56
CA VAL A 121 2.36 -0.20 -4.45
C VAL A 121 1.69 -1.45 -5.02
N LEU A 122 1.00 -2.23 -4.17
CA LEU A 122 0.27 -3.42 -4.57
C LEU A 122 -0.74 -3.12 -5.69
N TYR A 123 -1.62 -2.14 -5.49
CA TYR A 123 -2.67 -1.80 -6.46
C TYR A 123 -2.10 -1.21 -7.75
N LYS A 124 -0.99 -0.49 -7.69
CA LYS A 124 -0.26 -0.06 -8.90
C LYS A 124 0.26 -1.24 -9.70
N GLU A 125 0.81 -2.27 -9.05
CA GLU A 125 1.28 -3.49 -9.71
C GLU A 125 0.12 -4.31 -10.27
N MET A 126 -0.99 -4.43 -9.54
CA MET A 126 -2.21 -5.09 -10.02
C MET A 126 -2.72 -4.42 -11.31
N LYS A 127 -2.82 -3.08 -11.29
CA LYS A 127 -3.17 -2.31 -12.49
C LYS A 127 -2.20 -2.55 -13.64
N ARG A 128 -0.89 -2.56 -13.37
CA ARG A 128 0.14 -2.68 -14.40
C ARG A 128 0.13 -4.03 -15.11
N ARG A 129 -0.20 -5.09 -14.38
CA ARG A 129 -0.18 -6.47 -14.86
C ARG A 129 -1.51 -6.91 -15.46
N GLY A 130 -2.63 -6.39 -14.99
CA GLY A 130 -3.96 -6.73 -15.49
C GLY A 130 -4.25 -6.15 -16.87
N ASN A 131 -5.14 -6.81 -17.59
CA ASN A 131 -5.62 -6.39 -18.92
C ASN A 131 -7.12 -6.02 -18.90
N ASN A 132 -7.88 -6.47 -17.91
CA ASN A 132 -9.28 -6.12 -17.73
C ASN A 132 -9.43 -4.64 -17.38
N LYS A 133 -10.08 -3.86 -18.24
CA LYS A 133 -10.20 -2.41 -18.07
C LYS A 133 -11.01 -2.01 -16.84
N ASP A 134 -12.07 -2.72 -16.53
CA ASP A 134 -12.91 -2.44 -15.35
C ASP A 134 -12.09 -2.65 -14.08
N ILE A 135 -11.42 -3.79 -13.98
CA ILE A 135 -10.64 -4.16 -12.80
C ILE A 135 -9.39 -3.28 -12.64
N THR A 136 -8.69 -2.99 -13.73
CA THR A 136 -7.50 -2.12 -13.67
C THR A 136 -7.85 -0.66 -13.35
N GLN A 137 -9.04 -0.18 -13.74
CA GLN A 137 -9.55 1.12 -13.33
C GLN A 137 -9.82 1.17 -11.83
N LEU A 138 -10.44 0.12 -11.27
CA LEU A 138 -10.64 0.01 -9.83
C LEU A 138 -9.32 0.09 -9.08
N PHE A 139 -8.32 -0.71 -9.45
CA PHE A 139 -7.00 -0.69 -8.82
C PHE A 139 -6.29 0.66 -8.95
N GLN A 140 -6.50 1.38 -10.04
CA GLN A 140 -5.98 2.75 -10.17
C GLN A 140 -6.57 3.70 -9.13
N LEU A 141 -7.87 3.61 -8.89
CA LEU A 141 -8.57 4.46 -7.92
C LEU A 141 -8.17 4.06 -6.48
N MET A 142 -8.09 2.76 -6.20
CA MET A 142 -7.60 2.26 -4.91
C MET A 142 -6.17 2.72 -4.63
N ALA A 143 -5.24 2.59 -5.58
CA ALA A 143 -3.86 3.05 -5.41
C ALA A 143 -3.78 4.55 -5.12
N ARG A 144 -4.67 5.37 -5.72
CA ARG A 144 -4.79 6.80 -5.42
C ARG A 144 -5.22 7.04 -3.98
N ASP A 145 -6.17 6.27 -3.50
CA ASP A 145 -6.72 6.47 -2.17
C ASP A 145 -5.72 6.02 -1.10
N GLU A 146 -5.07 4.88 -1.26
CA GLU A 146 -3.99 4.42 -0.37
C GLU A 146 -2.81 5.42 -0.32
N ALA A 147 -2.47 6.04 -1.45
CA ALA A 147 -1.43 7.06 -1.48
C ALA A 147 -1.75 8.33 -0.67
N ARG A 148 -3.00 8.53 -0.27
CA ARG A 148 -3.42 9.65 0.59
C ARG A 148 -3.42 9.29 2.06
N HIS A 149 -3.55 8.00 2.34
CA HIS A 149 -3.54 7.49 3.70
C HIS A 149 -2.11 7.39 4.25
N ALA A 150 -1.12 7.20 3.35
CA ALA A 150 0.29 7.14 3.68
C ALA A 150 0.91 8.54 3.86
#